data_ca194b334a9c16fe6da9127517f971fc
#
_entry.id   ca194b334a9c16fe6da9127517f971fc
#
_cell.length_a   1.000
_cell.length_b   1.000
_cell.length_c   1.000
_cell.angle_alpha   90.00
_cell.angle_beta   90.00
_cell.angle_gamma   90.00
#
_symmetry.space_group_name_H-M   'P 1'
#
loop_
_entity.id
_entity.type
_entity.pdbx_description
1 polymer ?
#
loop_
_entity_poly.entity_id
_entity_poly.type
_entity_poly.pdbx_seq_one_letter_code
_entity_poly.pdbx_strand_id
1 'polypeptide(L)'
;MPIGKDDSENVEVERFGEPVVPDFEVPYHTDIMERFDGIDLDAARKVAGNGFYYLMGDIARLHSAVISYARDFMIDRGFTYCVPPFMIRSNVVTGVMSFAEMDAMMYKIEGEDLYLIGTSEHSMIGKFIDTITPESELPKTLTSYSPCFRKEKARTALRSVACTVSISLRSRR
;
A
#
# COMPACT_ATOMS: atom_id res chain seq x y z
N MET A 1 20.07 7.51 -11.25
CA MET A 1 19.13 6.91 -12.20
C MET A 1 19.21 7.68 -13.50
N PRO A 2 19.15 7.03 -14.67
CA PRO A 2 19.02 7.76 -15.93
C PRO A 2 17.73 8.58 -15.90
N ILE A 3 17.79 9.79 -16.42
CA ILE A 3 16.62 10.70 -16.50
C ILE A 3 16.07 10.57 -17.90
N GLY A 4 14.86 10.05 -18.03
CA GLY A 4 14.11 9.96 -19.27
C GLY A 4 13.06 11.08 -19.37
N LYS A 5 12.59 11.33 -20.58
CA LYS A 5 11.58 12.35 -20.89
C LYS A 5 10.18 11.91 -20.41
N ASP A 6 9.88 10.64 -20.60
CA ASP A 6 8.64 9.96 -20.22
C ASP A 6 8.84 8.43 -20.23
N ASP A 7 7.77 7.70 -19.98
CA ASP A 7 7.79 6.24 -19.90
C ASP A 7 8.22 5.53 -21.20
N SER A 8 8.22 6.20 -22.35
CA SER A 8 8.68 5.62 -23.61
C SER A 8 10.20 5.41 -23.66
N GLU A 9 10.92 6.08 -22.78
CA GLU A 9 12.37 5.95 -22.63
C GLU A 9 12.79 4.92 -21.57
N ASN A 10 11.83 4.19 -20.97
CA ASN A 10 12.13 3.11 -20.04
C ASN A 10 12.88 1.99 -20.76
N VAL A 11 14.02 1.60 -20.18
CA VAL A 11 14.87 0.52 -20.69
C VAL A 11 14.86 -0.62 -19.69
N GLU A 12 14.62 -1.85 -20.17
CA GLU A 12 14.76 -3.05 -19.34
C GLU A 12 16.22 -3.18 -18.90
N VAL A 13 16.48 -3.14 -17.61
CA VAL A 13 17.83 -3.21 -17.02
C VAL A 13 18.24 -4.63 -16.73
N GLU A 14 17.31 -5.45 -16.26
CA GLU A 14 17.55 -6.83 -15.86
C GLU A 14 16.26 -7.65 -15.97
N ARG A 15 16.39 -8.89 -16.41
CA ARG A 15 15.31 -9.87 -16.42
C ARG A 15 15.71 -11.05 -15.57
N PHE A 16 14.85 -11.46 -14.66
CA PHE A 16 15.08 -12.59 -13.76
C PHE A 16 14.00 -13.66 -13.95
N GLY A 17 14.45 -14.89 -14.25
CA GLY A 17 13.59 -16.05 -14.47
C GLY A 17 12.86 -16.01 -15.81
N GLU A 18 12.27 -17.15 -16.16
CA GLU A 18 11.39 -17.28 -17.32
C GLU A 18 9.94 -17.39 -16.87
N PRO A 19 8.98 -16.72 -17.56
CA PRO A 19 7.59 -16.82 -17.20
C PRO A 19 7.06 -18.24 -17.48
N VAL A 20 6.53 -18.87 -16.43
CA VAL A 20 5.82 -20.14 -16.59
C VAL A 20 4.35 -19.83 -16.80
N VAL A 21 3.87 -20.03 -18.04
CA VAL A 21 2.45 -19.89 -18.36
C VAL A 21 1.79 -21.25 -18.16
N PRO A 22 0.82 -21.36 -17.22
CA PRO A 22 0.08 -22.60 -17.03
C PRO A 22 -0.67 -23.03 -18.33
N ASP A 23 -0.85 -24.32 -18.53
CA ASP A 23 -1.63 -24.91 -19.62
C ASP A 23 -3.14 -24.92 -19.36
N PHE A 24 -3.57 -24.30 -18.26
CA PHE A 24 -4.97 -24.14 -17.85
C PHE A 24 -5.32 -22.65 -17.68
N GLU A 25 -6.61 -22.33 -17.78
CA GLU A 25 -7.12 -21.00 -17.52
C GLU A 25 -6.97 -20.65 -16.03
N VAL A 26 -6.17 -19.61 -15.74
CA VAL A 26 -5.99 -19.12 -14.37
C VAL A 26 -7.16 -18.22 -13.99
N PRO A 27 -8.02 -18.62 -13.03
CA PRO A 27 -9.14 -17.79 -12.61
C PRO A 27 -8.65 -16.52 -11.90
N TYR A 28 -9.46 -15.48 -11.93
CA TYR A 28 -9.19 -14.29 -11.13
C TYR A 28 -9.24 -14.61 -9.63
N HIS A 29 -8.49 -13.84 -8.85
CA HIS A 29 -8.47 -14.00 -7.39
C HIS A 29 -9.87 -13.84 -6.75
N THR A 30 -10.73 -12.96 -7.29
CA THR A 30 -12.11 -12.81 -6.85
C THR A 30 -12.94 -14.08 -7.09
N ASP A 31 -12.80 -14.71 -8.25
CA ASP A 31 -13.51 -15.95 -8.58
C ASP A 31 -13.10 -17.09 -7.64
N ILE A 32 -11.80 -17.13 -7.26
CA ILE A 32 -11.30 -18.08 -6.27
C ILE A 32 -11.92 -17.80 -4.91
N MET A 33 -11.94 -16.53 -4.47
CA MET A 33 -12.49 -16.15 -3.18
C MET A 33 -14.00 -16.43 -3.09
N GLU A 34 -14.75 -16.21 -4.18
CA GLU A 34 -16.18 -16.53 -4.27
C GLU A 34 -16.44 -18.03 -4.13
N ARG A 35 -15.60 -18.89 -4.75
CA ARG A 35 -15.72 -20.37 -4.62
C ARG A 35 -15.59 -20.86 -3.17
N PHE A 36 -14.93 -20.07 -2.31
CA PHE A 36 -14.76 -20.37 -0.90
C PHE A 36 -15.69 -19.56 0.02
N ASP A 37 -16.71 -18.91 -0.53
CA ASP A 37 -17.59 -17.98 0.19
C ASP A 37 -16.80 -16.93 1.01
N GLY A 38 -15.62 -16.55 0.50
CA GLY A 38 -14.63 -15.76 1.23
C GLY A 38 -14.62 -14.27 0.92
N ILE A 39 -15.49 -13.80 0.00
CA ILE A 39 -15.61 -12.39 -0.35
C ILE A 39 -17.07 -12.01 -0.57
N ASP A 40 -17.46 -10.82 -0.10
CA ASP A 40 -18.80 -10.24 -0.36
C ASP A 40 -18.65 -8.80 -0.86
N LEU A 41 -18.76 -8.65 -2.16
CA LEU A 41 -18.67 -7.35 -2.84
C LEU A 41 -20.01 -6.61 -2.81
N ASP A 42 -21.13 -7.33 -2.80
CA ASP A 42 -22.46 -6.73 -2.82
C ASP A 42 -22.83 -6.09 -1.49
N ALA A 43 -22.53 -6.75 -0.38
CA ALA A 43 -22.68 -6.16 0.94
C ALA A 43 -21.75 -4.95 1.12
N ALA A 44 -20.51 -5.04 0.68
CA ALA A 44 -19.55 -3.94 0.76
C ALA A 44 -20.03 -2.72 -0.04
N ARG A 45 -20.59 -2.95 -1.24
CA ARG A 45 -21.16 -1.87 -2.08
C ARG A 45 -22.30 -1.14 -1.39
N LYS A 46 -23.15 -1.85 -0.65
CA LYS A 46 -24.27 -1.25 0.12
C LYS A 46 -23.76 -0.38 1.27
N VAL A 47 -22.65 -0.77 1.90
CA VAL A 47 -22.11 -0.10 3.10
C VAL A 47 -21.19 1.06 2.74
N ALA A 48 -20.30 0.89 1.77
CA ALA A 48 -19.20 1.82 1.50
C ALA A 48 -19.09 2.25 0.04
N GLY A 49 -19.88 1.69 -0.85
CA GLY A 49 -19.80 1.95 -2.29
C GLY A 49 -18.86 1.02 -3.03
N ASN A 50 -18.57 1.35 -4.29
CA ASN A 50 -17.70 0.55 -5.14
C ASN A 50 -16.24 0.63 -4.69
N GLY A 51 -15.49 -0.45 -4.86
CA GLY A 51 -14.07 -0.53 -4.51
C GLY A 51 -13.79 -1.05 -3.11
N PHE A 52 -14.84 -1.36 -2.33
CA PHE A 52 -14.72 -2.00 -1.02
C PHE A 52 -15.13 -3.47 -1.08
N TYR A 53 -14.69 -4.24 -0.09
CA TYR A 53 -14.94 -5.66 0.02
C TYR A 53 -15.05 -6.12 1.47
N TYR A 54 -15.78 -7.19 1.72
CA TYR A 54 -15.65 -7.99 2.92
C TYR A 54 -14.86 -9.26 2.59
N LEU A 55 -13.87 -9.58 3.41
CA LEU A 55 -13.25 -10.91 3.42
C LEU A 55 -13.85 -11.70 4.58
N MET A 56 -14.17 -12.98 4.33
CA MET A 56 -14.86 -13.82 5.29
C MET A 56 -14.20 -15.19 5.42
N GLY A 57 -14.51 -15.89 6.51
CA GLY A 57 -14.10 -17.27 6.74
C GLY A 57 -12.60 -17.51 6.58
N ASP A 58 -12.24 -18.56 5.88
CA ASP A 58 -10.84 -18.97 5.70
C ASP A 58 -10.05 -18.02 4.81
N ILE A 59 -10.68 -17.29 3.89
CA ILE A 59 -10.02 -16.25 3.09
C ILE A 59 -9.57 -15.09 3.99
N ALA A 60 -10.42 -14.65 4.94
CA ALA A 60 -10.03 -13.61 5.91
C ALA A 60 -8.89 -14.09 6.82
N ARG A 61 -8.91 -15.35 7.24
CA ARG A 61 -7.83 -15.96 8.03
C ARG A 61 -6.53 -16.05 7.24
N LEU A 62 -6.59 -16.47 5.97
CA LEU A 62 -5.43 -16.52 5.09
C LEU A 62 -4.84 -15.14 4.87
N HIS A 63 -5.66 -14.12 4.63
CA HIS A 63 -5.22 -12.73 4.52
C HIS A 63 -4.47 -12.28 5.78
N SER A 64 -5.02 -12.53 6.97
CA SER A 64 -4.37 -12.19 8.23
C SER A 64 -3.07 -12.95 8.44
N ALA A 65 -3.03 -14.22 8.05
CA ALA A 65 -1.83 -15.05 8.15
C ALA A 65 -0.69 -14.54 7.25
N VAL A 66 -1.01 -14.15 6.00
CA VAL A 66 -0.03 -13.57 5.07
C VAL A 66 0.55 -12.26 5.61
N ILE A 67 -0.31 -11.39 6.17
CA ILE A 67 0.14 -10.12 6.79
C ILE A 67 1.07 -10.41 7.98
N SER A 68 0.69 -11.36 8.85
CA SER A 68 1.51 -11.73 10.00
C SER A 68 2.84 -12.32 9.58
N TYR A 69 2.84 -13.20 8.58
CA TYR A 69 4.06 -13.76 8.02
C TYR A 69 4.99 -12.67 7.46
N ALA A 70 4.46 -11.76 6.65
CA ALA A 70 5.25 -10.67 6.07
C ALA A 70 5.85 -9.76 7.15
N ARG A 71 5.08 -9.42 8.18
CA ARG A 71 5.55 -8.64 9.32
C ARG A 71 6.71 -9.33 10.04
N ASP A 72 6.52 -10.59 10.41
CA ASP A 72 7.51 -11.34 11.19
C ASP A 72 8.78 -11.58 10.35
N PHE A 73 8.62 -11.89 9.04
CA PHE A 73 9.72 -12.00 8.10
C PHE A 73 10.59 -10.72 8.02
N MET A 74 9.98 -9.54 8.07
CA MET A 74 10.72 -8.27 8.07
C MET A 74 11.40 -8.01 9.42
N ILE A 75 10.73 -8.32 10.54
CA ILE A 75 11.31 -8.20 11.88
C ILE A 75 12.55 -9.09 12.02
N ASP A 76 12.46 -10.34 11.58
CA ASP A 76 13.57 -11.31 11.62
C ASP A 76 14.78 -10.87 10.78
N ARG A 77 14.57 -9.96 9.83
CA ARG A 77 15.64 -9.32 9.02
C ARG A 77 16.15 -7.99 9.61
N GLY A 78 15.80 -7.69 10.85
CA GLY A 78 16.28 -6.52 11.56
C GLY A 78 15.54 -5.23 11.26
N PHE A 79 14.36 -5.29 10.65
CA PHE A 79 13.50 -4.11 10.50
C PHE A 79 12.75 -3.83 11.78
N THR A 80 12.68 -2.57 12.16
CA THR A 80 11.81 -2.13 13.27
C THR A 80 10.38 -2.03 12.78
N TYR A 81 9.49 -2.82 13.36
CA TYR A 81 8.06 -2.74 13.05
C TYR A 81 7.41 -1.54 13.72
N CYS A 82 6.67 -0.77 12.95
CA CYS A 82 5.96 0.42 13.39
C CYS A 82 4.48 0.34 13.04
N VAL A 83 3.62 0.72 13.96
CA VAL A 83 2.21 1.01 13.69
C VAL A 83 2.06 2.53 13.57
N PRO A 84 1.83 3.06 12.36
CA PRO A 84 1.80 4.50 12.15
C PRO A 84 0.42 5.08 12.43
N PRO A 85 0.28 6.40 12.63
CA PRO A 85 -1.01 7.06 12.55
C PRO A 85 -1.62 6.94 11.15
N PHE A 86 -2.94 6.70 11.07
CA PHE A 86 -3.65 6.52 9.81
C PHE A 86 -4.21 7.82 9.24
N MET A 87 -4.06 8.92 9.99
CA MET A 87 -4.36 10.27 9.57
C MET A 87 -3.13 11.15 9.78
N ILE A 88 -2.85 12.01 8.81
CA ILE A 88 -1.68 12.90 8.78
C ILE A 88 -2.09 14.31 8.40
N ARG A 89 -1.28 15.30 8.80
CA ARG A 89 -1.49 16.71 8.47
C ARG A 89 -1.05 17.04 7.05
N SER A 90 -1.56 18.14 6.52
CA SER A 90 -1.25 18.63 5.16
C SER A 90 0.25 18.82 4.90
N ASN A 91 1.00 19.34 5.88
CA ASN A 91 2.45 19.55 5.76
C ASN A 91 3.23 18.22 5.58
N VAL A 92 2.76 17.13 6.18
CA VAL A 92 3.34 15.79 5.97
C VAL A 92 3.02 15.30 4.57
N VAL A 93 1.76 15.48 4.12
CA VAL A 93 1.34 15.06 2.78
C VAL A 93 2.15 15.76 1.69
N THR A 94 2.26 17.09 1.76
CA THR A 94 3.01 17.88 0.77
C THR A 94 4.52 17.64 0.78
N GLY A 95 5.04 17.04 1.83
CA GLY A 95 6.43 16.56 1.88
C GLY A 95 6.69 15.28 1.08
N VAL A 96 5.64 14.52 0.70
CA VAL A 96 5.77 13.22 0.02
C VAL A 96 5.08 13.16 -1.35
N MET A 97 4.16 14.09 -1.64
CA MET A 97 3.48 14.18 -2.93
C MET A 97 3.11 15.63 -3.26
N SER A 98 2.80 15.90 -4.53
CA SER A 98 2.33 17.21 -4.94
C SER A 98 0.92 17.52 -4.41
N PHE A 99 0.60 18.81 -4.27
CA PHE A 99 -0.73 19.24 -3.82
C PHE A 99 -1.86 18.74 -4.73
N ALA A 100 -1.62 18.73 -6.05
CA ALA A 100 -2.59 18.26 -7.02
C ALA A 100 -2.89 16.75 -6.88
N GLU A 101 -1.87 15.95 -6.62
CA GLU A 101 -2.01 14.51 -6.35
C GLU A 101 -2.73 14.27 -5.02
N MET A 102 -2.40 15.04 -4.00
CA MET A 102 -3.07 14.98 -2.69
C MET A 102 -4.58 15.18 -2.82
N ASP A 103 -5.01 16.25 -3.48
CA ASP A 103 -6.43 16.57 -3.65
C ASP A 103 -7.18 15.52 -4.47
N ALA A 104 -6.52 15.01 -5.51
CA ALA A 104 -7.10 14.01 -6.40
C ALA A 104 -7.22 12.61 -5.77
N MET A 105 -6.33 12.23 -4.85
CA MET A 105 -6.18 10.84 -4.40
C MET A 105 -6.50 10.62 -2.93
N MET A 106 -6.40 11.62 -2.07
CA MET A 106 -6.57 11.46 -0.62
C MET A 106 -7.94 11.90 -0.14
N TYR A 107 -8.42 11.24 0.91
CA TYR A 107 -9.61 11.67 1.65
C TYR A 107 -9.21 12.69 2.71
N LYS A 108 -9.83 13.85 2.68
CA LYS A 108 -9.70 14.90 3.70
C LYS A 108 -10.81 14.77 4.72
N ILE A 109 -10.48 14.97 6.00
CA ILE A 109 -11.48 15.10 7.06
C ILE A 109 -12.04 16.53 7.02
N GLU A 110 -13.33 16.67 6.93
CA GLU A 110 -14.02 17.97 6.89
C GLU A 110 -13.84 18.70 8.24
N GLY A 111 -13.48 19.97 8.18
CA GLY A 111 -13.27 20.79 9.36
C GLY A 111 -11.92 20.62 10.06
N GLU A 112 -11.08 19.68 9.60
CA GLU A 112 -9.80 19.38 10.21
C GLU A 112 -8.64 19.47 9.20
N ASP A 113 -7.41 19.76 9.69
CA ASP A 113 -6.20 19.61 8.89
C ASP A 113 -5.68 18.16 8.99
N LEU A 114 -6.54 17.21 8.59
CA LEU A 114 -6.24 15.79 8.61
C LEU A 114 -6.66 15.12 7.31
N TYR A 115 -5.82 14.19 6.87
CA TYR A 115 -6.01 13.38 5.66
C TYR A 115 -5.82 11.92 6.00
N LEU A 116 -6.67 11.03 5.50
CA LEU A 116 -6.46 9.59 5.58
C LEU A 116 -5.25 9.20 4.72
N ILE A 117 -4.37 8.35 5.24
CA ILE A 117 -3.16 7.93 4.52
C ILE A 117 -3.49 7.08 3.30
N GLY A 118 -2.84 7.39 2.18
CA GLY A 118 -2.87 6.54 0.98
C GLY A 118 -1.89 5.37 1.02
N THR A 119 -0.94 5.43 1.95
CA THR A 119 0.06 4.40 2.24
C THR A 119 0.69 4.69 3.60
N SER A 120 1.15 3.66 4.31
CA SER A 120 1.91 3.84 5.57
C SER A 120 3.21 4.62 5.37
N GLU A 121 3.77 4.62 4.17
CA GLU A 121 4.98 5.38 3.82
C GLU A 121 4.86 6.87 4.17
N HIS A 122 3.71 7.48 3.92
CA HIS A 122 3.47 8.89 4.24
C HIS A 122 3.72 9.19 5.73
N SER A 123 3.13 8.39 6.61
CA SER A 123 3.32 8.54 8.05
C SER A 123 4.74 8.19 8.51
N MET A 124 5.35 7.19 7.87
CA MET A 124 6.71 6.75 8.20
C MET A 124 7.74 7.80 7.82
N ILE A 125 7.60 8.47 6.66
CA ILE A 125 8.43 9.61 6.27
C ILE A 125 8.15 10.80 7.18
N GLY A 126 6.88 11.08 7.47
CA GLY A 126 6.46 12.17 8.36
C GLY A 126 7.04 12.08 9.77
N LYS A 127 7.38 10.85 10.24
CA LYS A 127 8.08 10.65 11.51
C LYS A 127 9.41 11.40 11.59
N PHE A 128 10.05 11.68 10.47
CA PHE A 128 11.37 12.31 10.39
C PHE A 128 11.29 13.79 9.97
N ILE A 129 10.09 14.37 9.90
CA ILE A 129 9.94 15.81 9.59
C ILE A 129 10.65 16.64 10.65
N ASP A 130 11.37 17.68 10.25
CA ASP A 130 12.15 18.56 11.13
C ASP A 130 13.12 17.83 12.07
N THR A 131 13.58 16.64 11.70
CA THR A 131 14.48 15.82 12.51
C THR A 131 15.84 15.68 11.83
N ILE A 132 16.91 16.00 12.56
CA ILE A 132 18.29 15.69 12.18
C ILE A 132 18.65 14.34 12.81
N THR A 133 18.86 13.33 11.97
CA THR A 133 19.24 11.99 12.43
C THR A 133 20.77 11.89 12.51
N PRO A 134 21.35 11.52 13.67
CA PRO A 134 22.77 11.27 13.79
C PRO A 134 23.25 10.19 12.81
N GLU A 135 24.45 10.34 12.26
CA GLU A 135 25.03 9.36 11.32
C GLU A 135 25.16 7.96 11.93
N SER A 136 25.45 7.89 13.24
CA SER A 136 25.56 6.63 13.97
C SER A 136 24.26 5.82 14.04
N GLU A 137 23.11 6.44 13.76
CA GLU A 137 21.80 5.80 13.77
C GLU A 137 21.34 5.37 12.36
N LEU A 138 22.20 5.56 11.37
CA LEU A 138 21.91 5.18 9.97
C LEU A 138 22.63 3.88 9.58
N PRO A 139 22.06 3.05 8.73
CA PRO A 139 20.72 3.18 8.13
C PRO A 139 19.61 2.82 9.11
N LYS A 140 18.49 3.56 9.10
CA LYS A 140 17.26 3.16 9.79
C LYS A 140 16.40 2.33 8.85
N THR A 141 16.07 1.10 9.26
CA THR A 141 15.19 0.21 8.52
C THR A 141 13.89 0.02 9.27
N LEU A 142 12.79 0.46 8.66
CA LEU A 142 11.47 0.41 9.26
C LEU A 142 10.53 -0.38 8.36
N THR A 143 9.60 -1.10 8.96
CA THR A 143 8.50 -1.77 8.27
C THR A 143 7.17 -1.42 8.94
N SER A 144 6.10 -1.38 8.17
CA SER A 144 4.79 -0.99 8.66
C SER A 144 3.69 -1.70 7.87
N TYR A 145 2.58 -1.92 8.53
CA TYR A 145 1.31 -2.33 7.93
C TYR A 145 0.23 -1.31 8.28
N SER A 146 -0.58 -0.93 7.30
CA SER A 146 -1.74 -0.07 7.50
C SER A 146 -2.81 -0.29 6.44
N PRO A 147 -4.07 0.05 6.70
CA PRO A 147 -5.02 0.28 5.63
C PRO A 147 -4.54 1.45 4.76
N CYS A 148 -4.93 1.43 3.48
CA CYS A 148 -4.58 2.45 2.50
C CYS A 148 -5.87 3.04 1.93
N PHE A 149 -6.07 4.33 2.12
CA PHE A 149 -7.28 5.04 1.70
C PHE A 149 -6.98 5.87 0.47
N ARG A 150 -7.44 5.44 -0.70
CA ARG A 150 -7.26 6.15 -1.96
C ARG A 150 -8.59 6.34 -2.67
N LYS A 151 -8.77 7.52 -3.26
CA LYS A 151 -9.86 7.77 -4.20
C LYS A 151 -9.51 7.09 -5.52
N GLU A 152 -9.96 5.85 -5.70
CA GLU A 152 -9.76 5.13 -6.96
C GLU A 152 -10.57 5.78 -8.08
N LYS A 153 -9.93 6.05 -9.22
CA LYS A 153 -10.65 6.46 -10.41
C LYS A 153 -11.55 5.31 -10.86
N ALA A 154 -12.82 5.57 -11.07
CA ALA A 154 -13.90 4.58 -11.29
C ALA A 154 -13.64 3.48 -12.35
N ARG A 155 -12.61 3.60 -13.17
CA ARG A 155 -12.24 2.63 -14.21
C ARG A 155 -11.44 1.43 -13.70
N THR A 156 -10.76 1.56 -12.56
CA THR A 156 -9.88 0.52 -12.00
C THR A 156 -10.56 -0.24 -10.85
N ALA A 157 -11.60 0.33 -10.26
CA ALA A 157 -12.26 -0.18 -9.05
C ALA A 157 -12.92 -1.58 -9.21
N LEU A 158 -13.19 -2.01 -10.42
CA LEU A 158 -13.86 -3.30 -10.67
C LEU A 158 -12.94 -4.52 -10.59
N ARG A 159 -11.60 -4.34 -10.44
CA ARG A 159 -10.64 -5.46 -10.46
C ARG A 159 -9.50 -5.35 -9.43
N SER A 160 -9.46 -4.32 -8.60
CA SER A 160 -8.37 -4.13 -7.65
C SER A 160 -8.89 -4.29 -6.22
N VAL A 161 -8.81 -5.50 -5.73
CA VAL A 161 -8.73 -5.75 -4.30
C VAL A 161 -7.37 -5.19 -3.89
N ALA A 162 -7.36 -4.04 -3.22
CA ALA A 162 -6.13 -3.38 -2.80
C ALA A 162 -5.35 -4.31 -1.85
N CYS A 163 -4.35 -4.97 -2.39
CA CYS A 163 -3.42 -5.74 -1.59
C CYS A 163 -2.51 -4.75 -0.86
N THR A 164 -2.41 -4.89 0.43
CA THR A 164 -1.58 -4.07 1.29
C THR A 164 -0.11 -4.19 0.90
N VAL A 165 0.54 -3.06 0.66
CA VAL A 165 1.97 -3.00 0.39
C VAL A 165 2.70 -2.71 1.68
N SER A 166 3.59 -3.60 2.09
CA SER A 166 4.57 -3.34 3.12
C SER A 166 5.73 -2.56 2.50
N ILE A 167 6.03 -1.37 3.02
CA ILE A 167 7.08 -0.51 2.48
C ILE A 167 8.28 -0.54 3.41
N SER A 168 9.43 -0.84 2.83
CA SER A 168 10.73 -0.76 3.48
C SER A 168 11.41 0.54 3.07
N LEU A 169 11.62 1.45 4.02
CA LEU A 169 12.40 2.66 3.81
C LEU A 169 13.87 2.39 4.09
N ARG A 170 14.68 2.40 3.05
CA ARG A 170 16.13 2.40 3.15
C ARG A 170 16.63 3.79 2.73
N SER A 171 17.04 4.62 3.69
CA SER A 171 17.72 5.87 3.36
C SER A 171 19.09 5.52 2.76
N ARG A 172 19.30 5.84 1.49
CA ARG A 172 20.63 6.01 0.91
C ARG A 172 20.85 7.51 0.74
N ARG A 173 22.09 7.96 1.07
CA ARG A 173 22.54 9.30 0.73
C ARG A 173 22.38 9.58 -0.75
#